data_0ed47a2fb5ae345cfb58f6ca49f702f1
#
_entry.id   0ed47a2fb5ae345cfb58f6ca49f702f1
#
_cell.length_a   1.000
_cell.length_b   1.000
_cell.length_c   1.000
_cell.angle_alpha   90.00
_cell.angle_beta   90.00
_cell.angle_gamma   90.00
#
_symmetry.space_group_name_H-M   'P 1'
#
loop_
_entity.id
_entity.type
_entity.pdbx_description
1 polymer ?
#
loop_
_entity_poly.entity_id
_entity_poly.type
_entity_poly.pdbx_seq_one_letter_code
_entity_poly.pdbx_strand_id
1 'polypeptide(L)'
;ASSAASDVYKRQDIIHGIEDACSDDALWLIPSIVEYIKETGEIEFADQIVPYADKGEGTVYEHMMRILDFSAKEVGATGICLGLRADWNDCLNLGGGESALVSFLHYWAINNFIELAQYLGRDDDVKKYKEMATHVKDVCNNELWDKDWFIRGITKNGKKIGTSTDKEGKVHLESNAWAVLSGAASEEKGIKAMDSVKEYLATPYGIMLNAPSYTVPDDDIGFITRVYP
;
A
#
# COMPACT_ATOMS: atom_id res chain seq x y z
N ALA A 1 -16.39 7.64 9.95
CA ALA A 1 -15.14 7.17 10.55
C ALA A 1 -14.56 6.09 9.65
N SER A 2 -13.35 6.26 9.18
CA SER A 2 -12.70 5.26 8.35
C SER A 2 -12.52 3.95 9.13
N SER A 3 -12.60 2.81 8.46
CA SER A 3 -12.35 1.48 9.06
C SER A 3 -10.99 1.42 9.76
N ALA A 4 -9.96 2.10 9.21
CA ALA A 4 -8.64 2.21 9.80
C ALA A 4 -8.65 2.85 11.19
N ALA A 5 -9.42 3.92 11.41
CA ALA A 5 -9.55 4.54 12.73
C ALA A 5 -10.25 3.60 13.73
N SER A 6 -11.23 2.81 13.29
CA SER A 6 -11.90 1.83 14.14
C SER A 6 -10.99 0.64 14.50
N ASP A 7 -10.11 0.24 13.60
CA ASP A 7 -9.16 -0.86 13.85
C ASP A 7 -8.03 -0.42 14.79
N VAL A 8 -7.52 0.79 14.65
CA VAL A 8 -6.57 1.38 15.60
C VAL A 8 -7.21 1.50 16.99
N TYR A 9 -8.46 1.93 17.07
CA TYR A 9 -9.18 2.06 18.35
C TYR A 9 -9.47 0.71 18.99
N LYS A 10 -9.87 -0.30 18.22
CA LYS A 10 -10.13 -1.67 18.73
C LYS A 10 -8.87 -2.40 19.19
N ARG A 11 -7.68 -1.97 18.73
CA ARG A 11 -6.40 -2.60 19.06
C ARG A 11 -5.64 -1.92 20.17
N GLN A 12 -6.14 -0.82 20.74
CA GLN A 12 -5.53 -0.19 21.91
C GLN A 12 -5.40 -1.13 23.11
N ASP A 13 -6.27 -2.15 23.20
CA ASP A 13 -6.21 -3.16 24.26
C ASP A 13 -5.34 -4.38 23.90
N ILE A 14 -4.85 -4.49 22.67
CA ILE A 14 -4.04 -5.60 22.20
C ILE A 14 -2.66 -5.05 21.84
N ILE A 15 -1.86 -4.76 22.85
CA ILE A 15 -0.40 -4.54 22.71
C ILE A 15 0.26 -5.90 22.41
N HIS A 16 -0.28 -6.66 21.49
CA HIS A 16 0.32 -7.88 21.01
C HIS A 16 0.70 -7.70 19.56
N GLY A 17 1.93 -7.34 19.42
CA GLY A 17 2.81 -7.60 18.32
C GLY A 17 2.27 -7.32 16.92
N ILE A 18 3.11 -6.77 16.18
CA ILE A 18 3.21 -6.67 14.73
C ILE A 18 2.69 -7.93 13.97
N GLU A 19 2.60 -9.09 14.65
CA GLU A 19 2.17 -10.36 14.05
C GLU A 19 0.72 -10.35 13.51
N ASP A 20 -0.16 -9.49 14.05
CA ASP A 20 -1.56 -9.37 13.64
C ASP A 20 -1.89 -8.08 12.86
N ALA A 21 -0.91 -7.23 12.57
CA ALA A 21 -1.15 -5.99 11.86
C ALA A 21 -1.43 -6.23 10.37
N CYS A 22 -2.36 -5.46 9.80
CA CYS A 22 -2.46 -5.32 8.36
C CYS A 22 -1.28 -4.48 7.86
N SER A 23 -0.79 -4.80 6.66
CA SER A 23 0.43 -4.21 6.13
C SER A 23 0.31 -2.73 5.77
N ASP A 24 -0.90 -2.26 5.53
CA ASP A 24 -1.21 -0.87 5.17
C ASP A 24 -1.57 0.02 6.36
N ASP A 25 -1.99 -0.54 7.51
CA ASP A 25 -2.54 0.20 8.66
C ASP A 25 -1.64 1.39 9.07
N ALA A 26 -0.36 1.15 9.27
CA ALA A 26 0.57 2.17 9.72
C ALA A 26 0.90 3.20 8.63
N LEU A 27 0.92 2.79 7.36
CA LEU A 27 1.25 3.67 6.24
C LEU A 27 0.25 4.81 6.06
N TRP A 28 -1.04 4.58 6.37
CA TRP A 28 -2.08 5.60 6.31
C TRP A 28 -1.88 6.75 7.30
N LEU A 29 -1.14 6.52 8.38
CA LEU A 29 -0.86 7.57 9.37
C LEU A 29 0.03 8.67 8.80
N ILE A 30 0.98 8.33 7.93
CA ILE A 30 1.96 9.30 7.41
C ILE A 30 1.30 10.43 6.63
N PRO A 31 0.52 10.17 5.56
CA PRO A 31 -0.17 11.25 4.86
C PRO A 31 -1.18 11.97 5.76
N SER A 32 -1.82 11.25 6.69
CA SER A 32 -2.76 11.89 7.63
C SER A 32 -2.08 12.88 8.56
N ILE A 33 -0.88 12.57 9.05
CA ILE A 33 -0.07 13.48 9.88
C ILE A 33 0.40 14.68 9.04
N VAL A 34 0.89 14.43 7.83
CA VAL A 34 1.38 15.49 6.94
C VAL A 34 0.26 16.45 6.58
N GLU A 35 -0.91 15.95 6.21
CA GLU A 35 -2.08 16.78 5.91
C GLU A 35 -2.60 17.52 7.15
N TYR A 36 -2.57 16.90 8.34
CA TYR A 36 -2.91 17.60 9.57
C TYR A 36 -2.00 18.81 9.81
N ILE A 37 -0.67 18.63 9.68
CA ILE A 37 0.30 19.73 9.84
C ILE A 37 0.07 20.83 8.79
N LYS A 38 -0.22 20.44 7.54
CA LYS A 38 -0.51 21.42 6.46
C LYS A 38 -1.75 22.25 6.75
N GLU A 39 -2.84 21.61 7.20
CA GLU A 39 -4.11 22.28 7.48
C GLU A 39 -4.05 23.17 8.73
N THR A 40 -3.40 22.71 9.78
CA THR A 40 -3.37 23.43 11.06
C THR A 40 -2.23 24.42 11.19
N GLY A 41 -1.11 24.18 10.49
CA GLY A 41 0.15 24.91 10.68
C GLY A 41 0.88 24.51 11.96
N GLU A 42 0.43 23.48 12.70
CA GLU A 42 1.04 23.01 13.95
C GLU A 42 2.29 22.18 13.67
N ILE A 43 3.38 22.84 13.29
CA ILE A 43 4.65 22.19 12.91
C ILE A 43 5.24 21.41 14.08
N GLU A 44 5.11 21.94 15.29
CA GLU A 44 5.59 21.34 16.54
C GLU A 44 4.97 19.97 16.83
N PHE A 45 3.87 19.64 16.16
CA PHE A 45 3.27 18.31 16.25
C PHE A 45 4.25 17.21 15.82
N ALA A 46 5.11 17.47 14.85
CA ALA A 46 6.13 16.52 14.40
C ALA A 46 7.15 16.17 15.52
N ASP A 47 7.38 17.07 16.47
CA ASP A 47 8.34 16.90 17.56
C ASP A 47 7.67 16.39 18.87
N GLN A 48 6.35 16.18 18.89
CA GLN A 48 5.68 15.59 20.05
C GLN A 48 6.20 14.20 20.35
N ILE A 49 6.55 13.95 21.61
CA ILE A 49 6.97 12.62 22.08
C ILE A 49 5.74 11.75 22.34
N VAL A 50 5.72 10.59 21.72
CA VAL A 50 4.65 9.59 21.84
C VAL A 50 5.26 8.22 22.15
N PRO A 51 4.68 7.41 23.04
CA PRO A 51 5.19 6.07 23.32
C PRO A 51 5.00 5.15 22.11
N TYR A 52 5.98 4.27 21.85
CA TYR A 52 5.82 3.15 20.93
C TYR A 52 4.92 2.08 21.56
N ALA A 53 4.21 1.33 20.74
CA ALA A 53 3.34 0.25 21.22
C ALA A 53 4.13 -0.90 21.89
N ASP A 54 5.37 -1.12 21.47
CA ASP A 54 6.22 -2.17 22.01
C ASP A 54 7.07 -1.71 23.21
N LYS A 55 7.95 -0.73 23.00
CA LYS A 55 8.86 -0.25 24.06
C LYS A 55 9.50 1.08 23.68
N GLY A 56 9.61 1.96 24.68
CA GLY A 56 10.23 3.27 24.51
C GLY A 56 9.26 4.30 23.96
N GLU A 57 9.80 5.42 23.54
CA GLU A 57 9.07 6.54 22.99
C GLU A 57 9.91 7.24 21.91
N GLY A 58 9.28 8.02 21.08
CA GLY A 58 9.93 8.83 20.06
C GLY A 58 9.04 9.97 19.62
N THR A 59 9.57 10.87 18.82
CA THR A 59 8.78 11.94 18.20
C THR A 59 7.81 11.37 17.17
N VAL A 60 6.73 12.07 16.87
CA VAL A 60 5.82 11.74 15.76
C VAL A 60 6.60 11.57 14.46
N TYR A 61 7.62 12.42 14.24
CA TYR A 61 8.53 12.29 13.10
C TYR A 61 9.29 10.96 13.09
N GLU A 62 9.83 10.54 14.24
CA GLU A 62 10.53 9.24 14.37
C GLU A 62 9.58 8.04 14.21
N HIS A 63 8.31 8.17 14.64
CA HIS A 63 7.29 7.16 14.34
C HIS A 63 7.09 6.99 12.84
N MET A 64 7.00 8.09 12.07
CA MET A 64 6.89 8.01 10.61
C MET A 64 8.10 7.34 9.97
N MET A 65 9.32 7.68 10.41
CA MET A 65 10.55 7.02 9.93
C MET A 65 10.52 5.52 10.20
N ARG A 66 10.10 5.11 11.40
CA ARG A 66 10.02 3.71 11.81
C ARG A 66 9.02 2.93 10.94
N ILE A 67 7.87 3.54 10.61
CA ILE A 67 6.87 2.95 9.70
C ILE A 67 7.45 2.71 8.31
N LEU A 68 8.10 3.73 7.73
CA LEU A 68 8.69 3.62 6.39
C LEU A 68 9.81 2.59 6.34
N ASP A 69 10.71 2.62 7.33
CA ASP A 69 11.84 1.69 7.42
C ASP A 69 11.37 0.24 7.68
N PHE A 70 10.24 0.04 8.38
CA PHE A 70 9.61 -1.26 8.55
C PHE A 70 9.09 -1.79 7.22
N SER A 71 8.26 -1.03 6.50
CA SER A 71 7.72 -1.46 5.21
C SER A 71 8.81 -1.72 4.15
N ALA A 72 9.92 -0.98 4.22
CA ALA A 72 11.08 -1.20 3.35
C ALA A 72 11.84 -2.51 3.64
N LYS A 73 11.72 -3.06 4.86
CA LYS A 73 12.33 -4.34 5.26
C LYS A 73 11.40 -5.52 5.03
N GLU A 74 10.11 -5.30 5.24
CA GLU A 74 9.08 -6.34 5.07
C GLU A 74 8.71 -6.47 3.59
N VAL A 75 9.63 -7.03 2.82
CA VAL A 75 9.48 -7.27 1.38
C VAL A 75 9.66 -8.75 1.05
N GLY A 76 9.01 -9.19 -0.03
CA GLY A 76 9.12 -10.55 -0.51
C GLY A 76 10.30 -10.75 -1.46
N ALA A 77 10.30 -11.88 -2.15
CA ALA A 77 11.41 -12.29 -3.03
C ALA A 77 11.61 -11.33 -4.23
N THR A 78 10.57 -10.62 -4.65
CA THR A 78 10.65 -9.65 -5.76
C THR A 78 11.00 -8.24 -5.28
N GLY A 79 11.03 -8.00 -3.97
CA GLY A 79 11.21 -6.68 -3.38
C GLY A 79 9.92 -5.89 -3.20
N ILE A 80 8.78 -6.48 -3.53
CA ILE A 80 7.45 -5.93 -3.27
C ILE A 80 7.09 -6.10 -1.80
N CYS A 81 6.42 -5.12 -1.20
CA CYS A 81 6.01 -5.17 0.21
C CYS A 81 5.14 -6.41 0.48
N LEU A 82 5.41 -7.07 1.63
CA LEU A 82 4.60 -8.19 2.08
C LEU A 82 3.19 -7.74 2.47
N GLY A 83 2.20 -8.59 2.17
CA GLY A 83 0.83 -8.40 2.60
C GLY A 83 0.61 -8.64 4.09
N LEU A 84 1.61 -9.16 4.81
CA LEU A 84 1.54 -9.55 6.22
C LEU A 84 0.27 -10.40 6.49
N ARG A 85 -0.55 -10.03 7.48
CA ARG A 85 -1.84 -10.69 7.69
C ARG A 85 -2.82 -10.42 6.55
N ALA A 86 -2.92 -9.16 6.13
CA ALA A 86 -3.76 -8.70 5.03
C ALA A 86 -3.31 -7.28 4.62
N ASP A 87 -3.70 -6.84 3.43
CA ASP A 87 -3.74 -5.43 3.09
C ASP A 87 -5.19 -4.90 3.25
N TRP A 88 -5.50 -3.74 2.70
CA TRP A 88 -6.83 -3.12 2.76
C TRP A 88 -7.96 -4.08 2.30
N ASN A 89 -7.67 -4.98 1.36
CA ASN A 89 -8.60 -6.01 0.92
C ASN A 89 -8.32 -7.33 1.66
N ASP A 90 -8.89 -7.48 2.83
CA ASP A 90 -8.75 -8.67 3.69
C ASP A 90 -9.41 -9.95 3.14
N CYS A 91 -10.08 -9.85 1.99
CA CYS A 91 -10.59 -10.99 1.24
C CYS A 91 -9.52 -11.66 0.34
N LEU A 92 -8.37 -11.02 0.14
CA LEU A 92 -7.23 -11.61 -0.54
C LEU A 92 -6.29 -12.30 0.46
N ASN A 93 -5.85 -13.51 0.09
CA ASN A 93 -4.90 -14.27 0.91
C ASN A 93 -3.45 -13.86 0.56
N LEU A 94 -3.04 -12.69 1.03
CA LEU A 94 -1.69 -12.17 0.86
C LEU A 94 -0.80 -12.42 2.08
N GLY A 95 -1.24 -13.20 3.05
CA GLY A 95 -0.46 -13.59 4.22
C GLY A 95 0.82 -14.34 3.81
N GLY A 96 1.98 -13.70 4.01
CA GLY A 96 3.28 -14.18 3.52
C GLY A 96 3.50 -14.01 2.02
N GLY A 97 2.57 -13.38 1.30
CA GLY A 97 2.68 -12.98 -0.11
C GLY A 97 2.99 -11.48 -0.24
N GLU A 98 2.97 -10.98 -1.46
CA GLU A 98 3.39 -9.63 -1.82
C GLU A 98 2.20 -8.81 -2.32
N SER A 99 2.05 -7.56 -1.82
CA SER A 99 0.95 -6.67 -2.15
C SER A 99 1.39 -5.48 -3.00
N ALA A 100 0.80 -5.36 -4.19
CA ALA A 100 0.98 -4.19 -5.04
C ALA A 100 0.41 -2.93 -4.40
N LEU A 101 -0.77 -3.01 -3.76
CA LEU A 101 -1.41 -1.87 -3.09
C LEU A 101 -0.50 -1.31 -2.00
N VAL A 102 0.05 -2.15 -1.12
CA VAL A 102 0.93 -1.71 -0.04
C VAL A 102 2.19 -1.07 -0.58
N SER A 103 2.77 -1.60 -1.66
CA SER A 103 3.98 -1.03 -2.27
C SER A 103 3.73 0.35 -2.87
N PHE A 104 2.60 0.56 -3.52
CA PHE A 104 2.21 1.87 -4.02
C PHE A 104 1.87 2.85 -2.89
N LEU A 105 1.21 2.37 -1.84
CA LEU A 105 0.92 3.16 -0.65
C LEU A 105 2.21 3.55 0.08
N HIS A 106 3.19 2.62 0.18
CA HIS A 106 4.50 2.89 0.75
C HIS A 106 5.21 4.00 -0.04
N TYR A 107 5.25 3.92 -1.38
CA TYR A 107 5.81 4.96 -2.22
C TYR A 107 5.14 6.33 -1.97
N TRP A 108 3.82 6.37 -1.87
CA TRP A 108 3.07 7.59 -1.58
C TRP A 108 3.39 8.15 -0.20
N ALA A 109 3.44 7.29 0.82
CA ALA A 109 3.80 7.67 2.18
C ALA A 109 5.23 8.23 2.26
N ILE A 110 6.21 7.61 1.55
CA ILE A 110 7.58 8.13 1.48
C ILE A 110 7.60 9.55 0.90
N ASN A 111 6.86 9.82 -0.17
CA ASN A 111 6.85 11.15 -0.79
C ASN A 111 6.19 12.21 0.11
N ASN A 112 5.12 11.86 0.84
CA ASN A 112 4.53 12.74 1.84
C ASN A 112 5.53 13.05 2.98
N PHE A 113 6.26 12.04 3.44
CA PHE A 113 7.30 12.23 4.45
C PHE A 113 8.45 13.13 3.94
N ILE A 114 8.90 12.93 2.70
CA ILE A 114 9.94 13.76 2.07
C ILE A 114 9.51 15.22 2.04
N GLU A 115 8.26 15.51 1.70
CA GLU A 115 7.73 16.88 1.69
C GLU A 115 7.84 17.53 3.07
N LEU A 116 7.41 16.82 4.13
CA LEU A 116 7.54 17.31 5.50
C LEU A 116 9.01 17.46 5.91
N ALA A 117 9.86 16.47 5.61
CA ALA A 117 11.29 16.52 5.93
C ALA A 117 12.00 17.73 5.26
N GLN A 118 11.65 18.03 4.00
CA GLN A 118 12.14 19.21 3.29
C GLN A 118 11.71 20.50 3.97
N TYR A 119 10.44 20.59 4.36
CA TYR A 119 9.90 21.75 5.06
C TYR A 119 10.59 21.98 6.41
N LEU A 120 10.93 20.89 7.11
CA LEU A 120 11.64 20.93 8.40
C LEU A 120 13.17 21.10 8.26
N GLY A 121 13.72 21.13 7.04
CA GLY A 121 15.16 21.27 6.79
C GLY A 121 15.97 20.01 7.18
N ARG A 122 15.37 18.82 7.13
CA ARG A 122 16.01 17.53 7.47
C ARG A 122 16.69 16.93 6.23
N ASP A 123 17.73 17.57 5.72
CA ASP A 123 18.33 17.24 4.41
C ASP A 123 18.86 15.80 4.29
N ASP A 124 19.44 15.26 5.36
CA ASP A 124 19.94 13.86 5.36
C ASP A 124 18.80 12.86 5.21
N ASP A 125 17.67 13.09 5.90
CA ASP A 125 16.49 12.26 5.78
C ASP A 125 15.89 12.39 4.38
N VAL A 126 15.81 13.60 3.84
CA VAL A 126 15.35 13.84 2.46
C VAL A 126 16.14 13.00 1.47
N LYS A 127 17.49 12.98 1.61
CA LYS A 127 18.35 12.17 0.74
C LYS A 127 18.05 10.68 0.89
N LYS A 128 18.04 10.16 2.13
CA LYS A 128 17.77 8.75 2.45
C LYS A 128 16.45 8.29 1.83
N TYR A 129 15.38 9.05 2.07
CA TYR A 129 14.04 8.63 1.64
C TYR A 129 13.79 8.87 0.15
N LYS A 130 14.50 9.78 -0.51
CA LYS A 130 14.50 9.87 -1.99
C LYS A 130 15.13 8.64 -2.65
N GLU A 131 16.21 8.13 -2.09
CA GLU A 131 16.82 6.88 -2.55
C GLU A 131 15.86 5.70 -2.38
N MET A 132 15.18 5.61 -1.22
CA MET A 132 14.15 4.62 -0.95
C MET A 132 12.97 4.73 -1.93
N ALA A 133 12.45 5.94 -2.16
CA ALA A 133 11.37 6.19 -3.11
C ALA A 133 11.73 5.72 -4.53
N THR A 134 12.95 6.05 -4.98
CA THR A 134 13.44 5.62 -6.29
C THR A 134 13.45 4.10 -6.39
N HIS A 135 13.99 3.41 -5.39
CA HIS A 135 14.04 1.96 -5.35
C HIS A 135 12.64 1.33 -5.40
N VAL A 136 11.73 1.78 -4.53
CA VAL A 136 10.34 1.26 -4.49
C VAL A 136 9.63 1.47 -5.84
N LYS A 137 9.80 2.66 -6.43
CA LYS A 137 9.23 2.96 -7.75
C LYS A 137 9.74 2.02 -8.83
N ASP A 138 11.05 1.78 -8.87
CA ASP A 138 11.68 0.91 -9.88
C ASP A 138 11.20 -0.53 -9.72
N VAL A 139 11.19 -1.05 -8.49
CA VAL A 139 10.68 -2.39 -8.18
C VAL A 139 9.22 -2.54 -8.61
N CYS A 140 8.34 -1.60 -8.23
CA CYS A 140 6.92 -1.65 -8.62
C CYS A 140 6.74 -1.66 -10.13
N ASN A 141 7.47 -0.82 -10.86
CA ASN A 141 7.34 -0.75 -12.32
C ASN A 141 7.89 -1.99 -13.04
N ASN A 142 8.86 -2.68 -12.46
CA ASN A 142 9.47 -3.84 -13.07
C ASN A 142 8.72 -5.14 -12.72
N GLU A 143 8.38 -5.34 -11.45
CA GLU A 143 7.86 -6.61 -10.95
C GLU A 143 6.34 -6.75 -11.06
N LEU A 144 5.61 -5.62 -10.97
CA LEU A 144 4.15 -5.62 -10.98
C LEU A 144 3.54 -5.39 -12.36
N TRP A 145 4.33 -4.97 -13.35
CA TRP A 145 3.80 -4.67 -14.68
C TRP A 145 3.57 -5.94 -15.52
N ASP A 146 2.36 -6.10 -16.05
CA ASP A 146 2.02 -7.18 -16.98
C ASP A 146 1.25 -6.63 -18.19
N LYS A 147 1.94 -6.46 -19.31
CA LYS A 147 1.44 -5.91 -20.58
C LYS A 147 0.93 -4.47 -20.48
N ASP A 148 -0.33 -4.28 -20.05
CA ASP A 148 -1.04 -3.00 -20.11
C ASP A 148 -1.59 -2.57 -18.73
N TRP A 149 -1.29 -3.30 -17.65
CA TRP A 149 -1.71 -2.97 -16.28
C TRP A 149 -0.77 -3.53 -15.21
N PHE A 150 -0.99 -3.13 -13.96
CA PHE A 150 -0.29 -3.65 -12.80
C PHE A 150 -1.06 -4.82 -12.18
N ILE A 151 -0.38 -5.94 -11.92
CA ILE A 151 -0.96 -7.07 -11.21
C ILE A 151 -1.36 -6.67 -9.78
N ARG A 152 -2.25 -7.45 -9.16
CA ARG A 152 -2.75 -7.16 -7.80
C ARG A 152 -1.76 -7.57 -6.70
N GLY A 153 -1.02 -8.61 -6.92
CA GLY A 153 -0.08 -9.13 -5.94
C GLY A 153 0.45 -10.51 -6.31
N ILE A 154 1.18 -11.10 -5.37
CA ILE A 154 1.78 -12.43 -5.51
C ILE A 154 1.47 -13.20 -4.23
N THR A 155 0.84 -14.37 -4.33
CA THR A 155 0.54 -15.20 -3.16
C THR A 155 1.83 -15.73 -2.52
N LYS A 156 1.77 -16.23 -1.29
CA LYS A 156 2.90 -16.88 -0.61
C LYS A 156 3.50 -18.07 -1.39
N ASN A 157 2.70 -18.67 -2.27
CA ASN A 157 3.11 -19.78 -3.12
C ASN A 157 3.70 -19.30 -4.47
N GLY A 158 3.86 -18.00 -4.67
CA GLY A 158 4.42 -17.40 -5.88
C GLY A 158 3.42 -17.24 -7.04
N LYS A 159 2.13 -17.47 -6.80
CA LYS A 159 1.09 -17.27 -7.83
C LYS A 159 0.82 -15.77 -7.97
N LYS A 160 1.01 -15.24 -9.17
CA LYS A 160 0.63 -13.86 -9.49
C LYS A 160 -0.90 -13.75 -9.61
N ILE A 161 -1.46 -12.67 -9.07
CA ILE A 161 -2.89 -12.35 -9.09
C ILE A 161 -3.10 -11.15 -9.99
N GLY A 162 -4.03 -11.25 -10.95
CA GLY A 162 -4.34 -10.13 -11.85
C GLY A 162 -3.46 -10.07 -13.08
N THR A 163 -3.04 -11.21 -13.61
CA THR A 163 -2.22 -11.29 -14.81
C THR A 163 -3.06 -11.28 -16.09
N SER A 164 -2.42 -10.93 -17.22
CA SER A 164 -3.05 -10.97 -18.54
C SER A 164 -3.46 -12.37 -19.00
N THR A 165 -2.91 -13.41 -18.37
CA THR A 165 -3.22 -14.81 -18.66
C THR A 165 -4.33 -15.37 -17.77
N ASP A 166 -4.72 -14.67 -16.71
CA ASP A 166 -5.81 -15.08 -15.84
C ASP A 166 -7.14 -15.05 -16.58
N LYS A 167 -7.98 -16.03 -16.36
CA LYS A 167 -9.33 -16.09 -16.92
C LYS A 167 -10.32 -15.24 -16.12
N GLU A 168 -10.13 -15.18 -14.80
CA GLU A 168 -10.92 -14.44 -13.81
C GLU A 168 -10.00 -13.55 -12.99
N GLY A 169 -10.51 -12.44 -12.45
CA GLY A 169 -9.73 -11.49 -11.67
C GLY A 169 -8.52 -10.93 -12.43
N LYS A 170 -8.64 -10.72 -13.73
CA LYS A 170 -7.54 -10.30 -14.62
C LYS A 170 -7.08 -8.88 -14.32
N VAL A 171 -8.00 -7.94 -14.19
CA VAL A 171 -7.72 -6.55 -13.90
C VAL A 171 -8.32 -6.19 -12.55
N HIS A 172 -7.52 -5.61 -11.67
CA HIS A 172 -7.93 -5.11 -10.36
C HIS A 172 -7.85 -3.60 -10.30
N LEU A 173 -8.89 -2.95 -9.79
CA LEU A 173 -8.95 -1.49 -9.66
C LEU A 173 -7.89 -0.97 -8.70
N GLU A 174 -7.74 -1.61 -7.55
CA GLU A 174 -6.89 -1.15 -6.44
C GLU A 174 -5.44 -0.93 -6.86
N SER A 175 -4.79 -1.94 -7.44
CA SER A 175 -3.39 -1.84 -7.85
C SER A 175 -3.19 -0.79 -8.93
N ASN A 176 -4.10 -0.71 -9.91
CA ASN A 176 -3.98 0.21 -11.03
C ASN A 176 -4.28 1.66 -10.62
N ALA A 177 -5.30 1.88 -9.81
CA ALA A 177 -5.61 3.20 -9.27
C ALA A 177 -4.48 3.71 -8.37
N TRP A 178 -3.96 2.89 -7.46
CA TRP A 178 -2.88 3.29 -6.57
C TRP A 178 -1.54 3.48 -7.28
N ALA A 179 -1.25 2.73 -8.35
CA ALA A 179 -0.08 2.97 -9.18
C ALA A 179 -0.04 4.40 -9.73
N VAL A 180 -1.21 4.94 -10.10
CA VAL A 180 -1.35 6.30 -10.65
C VAL A 180 -1.45 7.33 -9.51
N LEU A 181 -2.32 7.12 -8.52
CA LEU A 181 -2.54 8.05 -7.41
C LEU A 181 -1.28 8.32 -6.59
N SER A 182 -0.47 7.29 -6.38
CA SER A 182 0.81 7.44 -5.67
C SER A 182 1.88 8.18 -6.48
N GLY A 183 1.75 8.24 -7.81
CA GLY A 183 2.78 8.73 -8.72
C GLY A 183 3.92 7.72 -8.97
N ALA A 184 3.75 6.46 -8.55
CA ALA A 184 4.75 5.42 -8.78
C ALA A 184 4.79 4.95 -10.23
N ALA A 185 3.64 4.86 -10.91
CA ALA A 185 3.60 4.51 -12.31
C ALA A 185 4.37 5.55 -13.16
N SER A 186 5.09 5.08 -14.19
CA SER A 186 5.53 5.98 -15.24
C SER A 186 4.31 6.51 -16.00
N GLU A 187 4.44 7.67 -16.65
CA GLU A 187 3.33 8.29 -17.40
C GLU A 187 2.73 7.31 -18.42
N GLU A 188 3.58 6.65 -19.23
CA GLU A 188 3.14 5.67 -20.23
C GLU A 188 2.37 4.51 -19.58
N LYS A 189 2.91 3.92 -18.52
CA LYS A 189 2.26 2.80 -17.83
C LYS A 189 0.98 3.23 -17.11
N GLY A 190 0.97 4.42 -16.53
CA GLY A 190 -0.23 4.97 -15.88
C GLY A 190 -1.39 5.15 -16.86
N ILE A 191 -1.13 5.69 -18.07
CA ILE A 191 -2.13 5.84 -19.12
C ILE A 191 -2.68 4.47 -19.51
N LYS A 192 -1.82 3.50 -19.85
CA LYS A 192 -2.24 2.14 -20.24
C LYS A 192 -3.04 1.45 -19.15
N ALA A 193 -2.60 1.58 -17.87
CA ALA A 193 -3.32 1.02 -16.73
C ALA A 193 -4.74 1.61 -16.60
N MET A 194 -4.90 2.93 -16.77
CA MET A 194 -6.22 3.57 -16.73
C MET A 194 -7.08 3.25 -17.95
N ASP A 195 -6.49 3.10 -19.14
CA ASP A 195 -7.22 2.60 -20.32
C ASP A 195 -7.72 1.16 -20.07
N SER A 196 -6.90 0.29 -19.47
CA SER A 196 -7.32 -1.07 -19.08
C SER A 196 -8.43 -1.04 -18.02
N VAL A 197 -8.34 -0.19 -17.00
CA VAL A 197 -9.42 0.01 -16.01
C VAL A 197 -10.71 0.43 -16.72
N LYS A 198 -10.64 1.39 -17.64
CA LYS A 198 -11.81 1.83 -18.40
C LYS A 198 -12.39 0.72 -19.26
N GLU A 199 -11.56 -0.05 -19.94
CA GLU A 199 -11.99 -1.13 -20.85
C GLU A 199 -12.63 -2.29 -20.09
N TYR A 200 -11.99 -2.76 -19.01
CA TYR A 200 -12.38 -3.99 -18.34
C TYR A 200 -13.32 -3.77 -17.15
N LEU A 201 -13.22 -2.63 -16.44
CA LEU A 201 -13.92 -2.42 -15.18
C LEU A 201 -15.06 -1.41 -15.26
N ALA A 202 -15.11 -0.53 -16.27
CA ALA A 202 -16.18 0.47 -16.35
C ALA A 202 -17.52 -0.15 -16.73
N THR A 203 -18.57 0.24 -16.02
CA THR A 203 -19.95 -0.14 -16.28
C THR A 203 -20.85 1.10 -16.26
N PRO A 204 -22.09 1.01 -16.77
CA PRO A 204 -23.06 2.11 -16.63
C PRO A 204 -23.38 2.49 -15.17
N TYR A 205 -23.03 1.63 -14.21
CA TYR A 205 -23.33 1.82 -12.78
C TYR A 205 -22.11 2.22 -11.94
N GLY A 206 -20.92 2.23 -12.52
CA GLY A 206 -19.67 2.56 -11.85
C GLY A 206 -18.52 1.67 -12.30
N ILE A 207 -17.44 1.68 -11.51
CA ILE A 207 -16.23 0.89 -11.79
C ILE A 207 -16.25 -0.36 -10.91
N MET A 208 -16.06 -1.53 -11.51
CA MET A 208 -15.93 -2.81 -10.79
C MET A 208 -14.59 -2.89 -10.05
N LEU A 209 -14.57 -3.64 -8.95
CA LEU A 209 -13.35 -3.88 -8.18
C LEU A 209 -12.33 -4.73 -8.97
N ASN A 210 -12.81 -5.75 -9.66
CA ASN A 210 -12.02 -6.61 -10.54
C ASN A 210 -12.88 -7.18 -11.67
N ALA A 211 -12.26 -7.64 -12.74
CA ALA A 211 -12.92 -8.31 -13.85
C ALA A 211 -11.96 -9.25 -14.60
N PRO A 212 -12.49 -10.33 -15.23
CA PRO A 212 -13.84 -10.90 -14.99
C PRO A 212 -14.01 -11.34 -13.53
N SER A 213 -15.26 -11.37 -13.05
CA SER A 213 -15.57 -11.82 -11.68
C SER A 213 -15.12 -13.26 -11.47
N TYR A 214 -14.67 -13.57 -10.26
CA TYR A 214 -14.36 -14.95 -9.87
C TYR A 214 -15.64 -15.79 -9.81
N THR A 215 -15.59 -16.99 -10.36
CA THR A 215 -16.68 -17.97 -10.34
C THR A 215 -16.25 -19.31 -9.76
N VAL A 216 -14.93 -19.52 -9.63
CA VAL A 216 -14.35 -20.74 -9.07
C VAL A 216 -13.56 -20.40 -7.82
N PRO A 217 -13.89 -21.02 -6.67
CA PRO A 217 -13.12 -20.85 -5.44
C PRO A 217 -11.65 -21.24 -5.61
N ASP A 218 -10.75 -20.39 -5.11
CA ASP A 218 -9.31 -20.62 -5.09
C ASP A 218 -8.75 -20.14 -3.75
N ASP A 219 -8.38 -21.08 -2.88
CA ASP A 219 -7.93 -20.79 -1.53
C ASP A 219 -6.56 -20.11 -1.48
N ASP A 220 -5.75 -20.23 -2.54
CA ASP A 220 -4.48 -19.53 -2.66
C ASP A 220 -4.69 -18.02 -2.92
N ILE A 221 -5.69 -17.67 -3.72
CA ILE A 221 -6.09 -16.28 -3.95
C ILE A 221 -6.88 -15.73 -2.75
N GLY A 222 -7.77 -16.53 -2.17
CA GLY A 222 -8.48 -16.18 -0.95
C GLY A 222 -10.00 -16.06 -1.10
N PHE A 223 -10.62 -15.46 -0.07
CA PHE A 223 -12.09 -15.39 0.06
C PHE A 223 -12.76 -14.59 -1.06
N ILE A 224 -12.05 -13.64 -1.67
CA ILE A 224 -12.55 -12.87 -2.82
C ILE A 224 -13.07 -13.78 -3.96
N THR A 225 -12.53 -15.00 -4.10
CA THR A 225 -12.95 -15.95 -5.12
C THR A 225 -14.26 -16.66 -4.79
N ARG A 226 -14.79 -16.45 -3.59
CA ARG A 226 -16.05 -17.03 -3.09
C ARG A 226 -17.20 -16.03 -3.03
N VAL A 227 -16.92 -14.78 -3.32
CA VAL A 227 -17.93 -13.71 -3.33
C VAL A 227 -18.53 -13.67 -4.73
N TYR A 228 -19.72 -14.19 -4.86
CA TYR A 228 -20.49 -14.10 -6.10
C TYR A 228 -21.17 -12.72 -6.17
N PRO A 229 -21.24 -12.13 -7.36
CA PRO A 229 -22.01 -10.91 -7.57
C PRO A 229 -23.50 -11.13 -7.37
#